data_9a932d16563ca3f054935fcf431ff474
#
_entry.id   9a932d16563ca3f054935fcf431ff474
#
_cell.length_a   1.000
_cell.length_b   1.000
_cell.length_c   1.000
_cell.angle_alpha   90.00
_cell.angle_beta   90.00
_cell.angle_gamma   90.00
#
_symmetry.space_group_name_H-M   'P 1'
#
loop_
_entity.id
_entity.type
_entity.pdbx_description
1 polymer ?
#
loop_
_entity_poly.entity_id
_entity_poly.type
_entity_poly.pdbx_seq_one_letter_code
_entity_poly.pdbx_strand_id
1 'polypeptide(L)'
;MQRLSGRAASEATRALAARNGEGRYRRLGRSALWVSQAGFGSYRVDAAVAAHKEALRAALQSGINLIDTSANYADGGSERLIGEVLTEMVSTGAV
;
A
#
# COMPACT_ATOMS: atom_id res chain seq x y z
N MET A 1 -11.32 -16.14 -1.19
CA MET A 1 -10.18 -15.22 -1.00
C MET A 1 -9.72 -15.26 0.44
N GLN A 2 -8.44 -15.44 0.65
CA GLN A 2 -7.89 -15.48 2.01
C GLN A 2 -7.86 -14.05 2.59
N ARG A 3 -8.32 -13.91 3.81
CA ARG A 3 -8.35 -12.62 4.48
C ARG A 3 -6.99 -12.31 5.09
N LEU A 4 -6.46 -11.14 4.79
CA LEU A 4 -5.23 -10.67 5.43
C LEU A 4 -5.53 -10.27 6.87
N SER A 5 -4.60 -10.57 7.77
CA SER A 5 -4.66 -10.16 9.17
C SER A 5 -3.33 -9.54 9.57
N GLY A 6 -3.35 -8.81 10.66
CA GLY A 6 -2.17 -8.14 11.18
C GLY A 6 -2.18 -6.65 10.90
N ARG A 7 -1.03 -6.03 11.09
CA ARG A 7 -0.84 -4.59 10.95
C ARG A 7 0.59 -4.30 10.51
N ALA A 8 0.83 -3.07 10.08
CA ALA A 8 2.17 -2.64 9.73
C ALA A 8 3.10 -2.75 10.94
N ALA A 9 4.29 -3.31 10.74
CA ALA A 9 5.29 -3.48 11.77
C ALA A 9 6.41 -2.45 11.57
N SER A 10 6.86 -1.82 12.66
CA SER A 10 7.91 -0.81 12.59
C SER A 10 9.20 -1.35 11.98
N GLU A 11 9.58 -2.57 12.32
CA GLU A 11 10.79 -3.22 11.80
C GLU A 11 10.71 -3.45 10.30
N ALA A 12 9.55 -3.91 9.81
CA ALA A 12 9.34 -4.17 8.38
C ALA A 12 9.38 -2.86 7.59
N THR A 13 8.76 -1.79 8.09
CA THR A 13 8.76 -0.50 7.42
C THR A 13 10.15 0.13 7.41
N ARG A 14 10.92 -0.03 8.48
CA ARG A 14 12.30 0.45 8.54
C ARG A 14 13.19 -0.29 7.55
N ALA A 15 13.03 -1.60 7.44
CA ALA A 15 13.75 -2.40 6.47
C ALA A 15 13.43 -1.98 5.02
N LEU A 16 12.17 -1.67 4.75
CA LEU A 16 11.76 -1.16 3.44
C LEU A 16 12.46 0.18 3.15
N ALA A 17 12.49 1.10 4.11
CA ALA A 17 13.15 2.38 3.95
C ALA A 17 14.64 2.21 3.67
N ALA A 18 15.31 1.30 4.37
CA ALA A 18 16.72 1.02 4.17
C ALA A 18 17.02 0.49 2.76
N ARG A 19 16.14 -0.39 2.23
CA ARG A 19 16.32 -0.95 0.89
C ARG A 19 16.11 0.06 -0.22
N ASN A 20 15.19 1.01 -0.04
CA ASN A 20 14.78 1.93 -1.09
C ASN A 20 15.34 3.35 -0.95
N GLY A 21 16.18 3.58 0.06
CA GLY A 21 16.79 4.88 0.32
C GLY A 21 16.06 5.66 1.40
N GLU A 22 16.69 5.83 2.55
CA GLU A 22 16.06 6.45 3.73
C GLU A 22 15.56 7.87 3.47
N GLY A 23 16.20 8.61 2.57
CA GLY A 23 15.77 9.97 2.20
C GLY A 23 14.39 10.04 1.55
N ARG A 24 13.85 8.92 1.10
CA ARG A 24 12.51 8.84 0.50
C ARG A 24 11.41 8.51 1.52
N TYR A 25 11.77 8.30 2.77
CA TYR A 25 10.87 7.88 3.83
C TYR A 25 10.98 8.81 5.03
N ARG A 26 9.96 8.80 5.87
CA ARG A 26 9.95 9.51 7.14
C ARG A 26 9.10 8.76 8.14
N ARG A 27 9.28 9.06 9.40
CA ARG A 27 8.46 8.46 10.45
C ARG A 27 7.06 9.07 10.42
N LEU A 28 6.05 8.23 10.61
CA LEU A 28 4.66 8.66 10.66
C LEU A 28 4.34 9.17 12.06
N GLY A 29 4.41 10.51 12.25
CA GLY A 29 4.12 11.15 13.51
C GLY A 29 4.93 10.56 14.67
N ARG A 30 4.25 10.18 15.74
CA ARG A 30 4.88 9.57 16.92
C ARG A 30 4.99 8.05 16.84
N SER A 31 4.47 7.45 15.79
CA SER A 31 4.61 6.02 15.59
C SER A 31 6.05 5.67 15.20
N ALA A 32 6.41 4.41 15.35
CA ALA A 32 7.71 3.91 14.90
C ALA A 32 7.68 3.45 13.43
N LEU A 33 6.57 3.70 12.72
CA LEU A 33 6.43 3.32 11.33
C LEU A 33 7.15 4.29 10.40
N TRP A 34 7.84 3.76 9.42
CA TRP A 34 8.48 4.52 8.36
C TRP A 34 7.59 4.47 7.13
N VAL A 35 7.20 5.63 6.61
CA VAL A 35 6.33 5.72 5.45
C VAL A 35 7.01 6.47 4.33
N SER A 36 6.72 6.09 3.08
CA SER A 36 7.22 6.79 1.91
C SER A 36 6.70 8.22 1.91
N GLN A 37 7.52 9.17 1.43
CA GLN A 37 7.10 10.56 1.30
C GLN A 37 6.04 10.72 0.21
N ALA A 38 6.10 9.87 -0.82
CA ALA A 38 5.02 9.77 -1.79
C ALA A 38 3.97 8.78 -1.30
N GLY A 39 2.70 9.07 -1.52
CA GLY A 39 1.59 8.20 -1.18
C GLY A 39 0.80 7.82 -2.43
N PHE A 40 -0.03 6.79 -2.32
CA PHE A 40 -0.96 6.39 -3.37
C PHE A 40 -2.37 6.82 -2.98
N GLY A 41 -2.93 7.79 -3.69
CA GLY A 41 -4.29 8.25 -3.50
C GLY A 41 -5.26 7.39 -4.31
N SER A 42 -6.34 6.94 -3.68
CA SER A 42 -7.26 5.98 -4.30
C SER A 42 -8.67 6.53 -4.58
N TYR A 43 -8.83 7.85 -4.60
CA TYR A 43 -10.14 8.48 -4.73
C TYR A 43 -10.95 7.97 -5.94
N ARG A 44 -10.31 7.81 -7.10
CA ARG A 44 -10.98 7.36 -8.32
C ARG A 44 -10.53 5.96 -8.77
N VAL A 45 -9.91 5.21 -7.89
CA VAL A 45 -9.40 3.88 -8.19
C VAL A 45 -10.49 2.84 -7.95
N ASP A 46 -10.71 1.96 -8.91
CA ASP A 46 -11.80 0.98 -8.85
C ASP A 46 -11.31 -0.41 -9.26
N ALA A 47 -11.74 -1.42 -8.51
CA ALA A 47 -11.43 -2.82 -8.78
C ALA A 47 -11.91 -3.29 -10.16
N ALA A 48 -12.92 -2.64 -10.74
CA ALA A 48 -13.42 -2.97 -12.07
C ALA A 48 -12.45 -2.57 -13.20
N VAL A 49 -11.42 -1.76 -12.91
CA VAL A 49 -10.49 -1.25 -13.92
C VAL A 49 -9.12 -1.90 -13.73
N ALA A 50 -8.70 -2.74 -14.67
CA ALA A 50 -7.44 -3.48 -14.58
C ALA A 50 -6.22 -2.55 -14.48
N ALA A 51 -6.22 -1.44 -15.22
CA ALA A 51 -5.12 -0.47 -15.17
C ALA A 51 -4.94 0.14 -13.77
N HIS A 52 -6.00 0.26 -12.99
CA HIS A 52 -5.91 0.75 -11.62
C HIS A 52 -5.19 -0.23 -10.70
N LYS A 53 -5.42 -1.53 -10.87
CA LYS A 53 -4.70 -2.57 -10.13
C LYS A 53 -3.21 -2.55 -10.45
N GLU A 54 -2.87 -2.40 -11.74
CA GLU A 54 -1.47 -2.33 -12.17
C GLU A 54 -0.78 -1.10 -11.61
N ALA A 55 -1.48 0.03 -11.52
CA ALA A 55 -0.91 1.25 -10.93
C ALA A 55 -0.56 1.04 -9.45
N LEU A 56 -1.44 0.39 -8.69
CA LEU A 56 -1.16 0.10 -7.28
C LEU A 56 -0.01 -0.90 -7.13
N ARG A 57 0.02 -1.96 -7.95
CA ARG A 57 1.13 -2.92 -7.93
C ARG A 57 2.46 -2.22 -8.18
N ALA A 58 2.52 -1.37 -9.21
CA ALA A 58 3.74 -0.63 -9.54
C ALA A 58 4.17 0.29 -8.39
N ALA A 59 3.22 0.98 -7.76
CA ALA A 59 3.52 1.85 -6.63
C ALA A 59 4.11 1.07 -5.45
N LEU A 60 3.51 -0.06 -5.10
CA LEU A 60 4.01 -0.91 -4.01
C LEU A 60 5.38 -1.49 -4.33
N GLN A 61 5.61 -1.94 -5.56
CA GLN A 61 6.89 -2.48 -5.98
C GLN A 61 8.00 -1.42 -5.98
N SER A 62 7.64 -0.16 -6.19
CA SER A 62 8.60 0.95 -6.15
C SER A 62 8.90 1.44 -4.72
N GLY A 63 8.26 0.88 -3.72
CA GLY A 63 8.52 1.19 -2.32
C GLY A 63 7.53 2.15 -1.66
N ILE A 64 6.46 2.53 -2.34
CA ILE A 64 5.38 3.32 -1.74
C ILE A 64 4.62 2.41 -0.78
N ASN A 65 4.49 2.84 0.48
CA ASN A 65 3.78 2.08 1.51
C ASN A 65 2.72 2.89 2.24
N LEU A 66 2.35 4.05 1.71
CA LEU A 66 1.28 4.88 2.25
C LEU A 66 0.14 4.95 1.24
N ILE A 67 -1.01 4.40 1.61
CA ILE A 67 -2.20 4.35 0.76
C ILE A 67 -3.33 5.09 1.45
N ASP A 68 -3.89 6.09 0.77
CA ASP A 68 -5.03 6.86 1.26
C ASP A 68 -6.30 6.39 0.58
N THR A 69 -7.28 5.96 1.37
CA THR A 69 -8.55 5.45 0.86
C THR A 69 -9.70 5.83 1.77
N SER A 70 -10.93 5.61 1.28
CA SER A 70 -12.16 5.77 2.04
C SER A 70 -13.18 4.73 1.61
N ALA A 71 -14.08 4.37 2.52
CA ALA A 71 -15.10 3.36 2.26
C ALA A 71 -16.04 3.71 1.11
N ASN A 72 -16.24 5.00 0.82
CA ASN A 72 -17.15 5.45 -0.24
C ASN A 72 -16.44 5.76 -1.57
N TYR A 73 -15.11 5.64 -1.65
CA TYR A 73 -14.41 5.86 -2.92
C TYR A 73 -14.81 4.78 -3.93
N ALA A 74 -15.28 5.20 -5.10
CA ALA A 74 -15.78 4.31 -6.16
C ALA A 74 -16.83 3.32 -5.61
N ASP A 75 -17.70 3.77 -4.69
CA ASP A 75 -18.71 2.95 -4.04
C ASP A 75 -18.17 1.68 -3.41
N GLY A 76 -17.02 1.78 -2.77
CA GLY A 76 -16.31 0.64 -2.15
C GLY A 76 -15.34 -0.07 -3.09
N GLY A 77 -15.30 0.31 -4.37
CA GLY A 77 -14.41 -0.30 -5.35
C GLY A 77 -12.93 -0.04 -5.05
N SER A 78 -12.62 1.11 -4.48
CA SER A 78 -11.25 1.44 -4.07
C SER A 78 -10.74 0.51 -2.98
N GLU A 79 -11.50 0.30 -1.91
CA GLU A 79 -11.12 -0.64 -0.85
C GLU A 79 -10.99 -2.07 -1.36
N ARG A 80 -11.91 -2.50 -2.23
CA ARG A 80 -11.85 -3.83 -2.83
C ARG A 80 -10.58 -4.02 -3.65
N LEU A 81 -10.23 -3.02 -4.48
CA LEU A 81 -9.01 -3.06 -5.27
C LEU A 81 -7.76 -3.19 -4.39
N ILE A 82 -7.66 -2.35 -3.36
CA ILE A 82 -6.52 -2.37 -2.44
C ILE A 82 -6.44 -3.74 -1.76
N GLY A 83 -7.57 -4.25 -1.26
CA GLY A 83 -7.63 -5.56 -0.63
C GLY A 83 -7.18 -6.70 -1.55
N GLU A 84 -7.65 -6.70 -2.79
CA GLU A 84 -7.27 -7.72 -3.77
C GLU A 84 -5.78 -7.68 -4.11
N VAL A 85 -5.25 -6.48 -4.37
CA VAL A 85 -3.84 -6.32 -4.72
C VAL A 85 -2.94 -6.67 -3.55
N LEU A 86 -3.25 -6.21 -2.33
CA LEU A 86 -2.45 -6.53 -1.15
C LEU A 86 -2.47 -8.03 -0.85
N THR A 87 -3.64 -8.67 -0.95
CA THR A 87 -3.76 -10.12 -0.72
C THR A 87 -2.87 -10.87 -1.71
N GLU A 88 -2.93 -10.51 -2.98
CA GLU A 88 -2.11 -11.13 -4.03
C GLU A 88 -0.62 -10.94 -3.75
N MET A 89 -0.19 -9.69 -3.52
CA MET A 89 1.24 -9.39 -3.40
C MET A 89 1.84 -9.93 -2.11
N VAL A 90 1.11 -9.90 -1.01
CA VAL A 90 1.58 -10.50 0.25
C VAL A 90 1.65 -12.01 0.13
N SER A 91 0.65 -12.64 -0.47
CA SER A 91 0.61 -14.11 -0.64
C SER A 91 1.74 -14.62 -1.52
N THR A 92 2.17 -13.84 -2.52
CA THR A 92 3.25 -14.23 -3.42
C THR A 92 4.63 -13.80 -2.93
N GLY A 93 4.71 -13.09 -1.82
CA GLY A 93 5.97 -12.59 -1.28
C GLY A 93 6.51 -11.37 -2.02
N ALA A 94 5.73 -10.72 -2.88
CA ALA A 94 6.16 -9.55 -3.63
C ALA A 94 6.25 -8.29 -2.77
N VAL A 95 5.58 -8.29 -1.63
CA VAL A 95 5.55 -7.16 -0.69
C VAL A 95 5.71 -7.65 0.75
#